data_48ead442aa6eacf6a73689843cc952cb
#
_entry.id   48ead442aa6eacf6a73689843cc952cb
#
_cell.length_a   1.000
_cell.length_b   1.000
_cell.length_c   1.000
_cell.angle_alpha   90.00
_cell.angle_beta   90.00
_cell.angle_gamma   90.00
#
_symmetry.space_group_name_H-M   'P 1'
#
loop_
_entity.id
_entity.type
_entity.pdbx_description
1 polymer ?
#
loop_
_entity_poly.entity_id
_entity_poly.type
_entity_poly.pdbx_seq_one_letter_code
_entity_poly.pdbx_strand_id
1 'polypeptide(L)'
;MINDKRGILTIVSELTHFNNEGRARMVDVSSKRSTVREAVAGGTVHLNAETFGIIKRGEVEKGDVLAVAQVAGIMAAKRTFEIVPMCHPIAITGVDISLMPDDKRNTIEIKATVRCKGETGVEMEALTAVSAAALTIYDMCKSIQEDIAISNVRVLRKAGGNSGVYEVRE
;
A
#
# COMPACT_ATOMS: atom_id res chain seq x y z
N MET A 1 -15.73 32.45 -4.89
CA MET A 1 -16.17 32.60 -3.49
C MET A 1 -17.67 32.33 -3.44
N ILE A 2 -18.06 31.17 -2.97
CA ILE A 2 -19.48 30.85 -2.71
C ILE A 2 -19.70 31.06 -1.23
N ASN A 3 -20.49 32.07 -0.89
CA ASN A 3 -20.79 32.45 0.48
C ASN A 3 -21.95 31.56 0.97
N ASP A 4 -21.66 30.51 1.75
CA ASP A 4 -22.70 29.74 2.43
C ASP A 4 -23.08 30.48 3.72
N LYS A 5 -24.40 30.69 3.94
CA LYS A 5 -25.02 31.45 5.04
C LYS A 5 -24.77 30.87 6.46
N ARG A 6 -23.88 29.89 6.62
CA ARG A 6 -23.58 29.24 7.91
C ARG A 6 -22.21 29.60 8.52
N GLY A 7 -21.48 30.54 7.93
CA GLY A 7 -20.26 31.07 8.56
C GLY A 7 -19.13 30.08 8.84
N ILE A 8 -19.15 28.88 8.25
CA ILE A 8 -18.08 27.91 8.36
C ILE A 8 -17.07 28.24 7.26
N LEU A 9 -15.95 28.84 7.63
CA LEU A 9 -14.76 28.94 6.80
C LEU A 9 -14.24 27.49 6.57
N THR A 10 -14.83 26.80 5.60
CA THR A 10 -14.24 25.58 5.09
C THR A 10 -12.99 25.98 4.32
N ILE A 11 -11.81 25.73 4.88
CA ILE A 11 -10.58 25.65 4.08
C ILE A 11 -10.77 24.43 3.18
N VAL A 12 -11.45 24.63 2.04
CA VAL A 12 -11.44 23.69 0.95
C VAL A 12 -10.03 23.76 0.38
N SER A 13 -9.11 22.94 0.89
CA SER A 13 -7.94 22.57 0.11
C SER A 13 -8.47 22.19 -1.25
N GLU A 14 -8.05 22.84 -2.33
CA GLU A 14 -8.52 22.57 -3.68
C GLU A 14 -8.50 21.06 -3.90
N LEU A 15 -9.70 20.47 -4.01
CA LEU A 15 -9.85 19.04 -4.30
C LEU A 15 -9.40 18.81 -5.74
N THR A 16 -8.11 18.62 -5.94
CA THR A 16 -7.47 18.55 -7.26
C THR A 16 -7.98 17.41 -8.14
N HIS A 17 -8.66 16.42 -7.53
CA HIS A 17 -9.23 15.26 -8.20
C HIS A 17 -10.67 15.48 -8.72
N PHE A 18 -11.17 16.70 -8.69
CA PHE A 18 -12.47 17.06 -9.27
C PHE A 18 -12.29 18.16 -10.33
N ASN A 19 -13.06 18.06 -11.41
CA ASN A 19 -13.16 19.12 -12.39
C ASN A 19 -14.16 20.20 -11.95
N ASN A 20 -14.31 21.26 -12.74
CA ASN A 20 -15.22 22.38 -12.44
C ASN A 20 -16.71 21.96 -12.37
N GLU A 21 -17.05 20.77 -12.90
CA GLU A 21 -18.39 20.19 -12.87
C GLU A 21 -18.59 19.24 -11.67
N GLY A 22 -17.60 19.10 -10.78
CA GLY A 22 -17.62 18.19 -9.63
C GLY A 22 -17.44 16.72 -10.00
N ARG A 23 -16.95 16.41 -11.19
CA ARG A 23 -16.66 15.04 -11.62
C ARG A 23 -15.20 14.68 -11.36
N ALA A 24 -14.98 13.41 -11.04
CA ALA A 24 -13.63 12.88 -10.80
C ALA A 24 -12.74 13.04 -12.04
N ARG A 25 -11.49 13.44 -11.82
CA ARG A 25 -10.45 13.51 -12.84
C ARG A 25 -9.11 13.06 -12.28
N MET A 26 -8.28 12.48 -13.12
CA MET A 26 -6.86 12.29 -12.80
C MET A 26 -6.14 13.63 -12.88
N VAL A 27 -5.33 13.95 -11.86
CA VAL A 27 -4.62 15.25 -11.79
C VAL A 27 -3.55 15.31 -12.87
N ASP A 28 -3.48 16.43 -13.59
CA ASP A 28 -2.37 16.70 -14.51
C ASP A 28 -1.09 17.01 -13.70
N VAL A 29 -0.06 16.21 -13.91
CA VAL A 29 1.25 16.35 -13.25
C VAL A 29 2.36 16.80 -14.20
N SER A 30 2.06 17.11 -15.47
CA SER A 30 3.04 17.44 -16.50
C SER A 30 3.91 18.65 -16.17
N SER A 31 3.40 19.60 -15.36
CA SER A 31 4.16 20.76 -14.91
C SER A 31 5.09 20.50 -13.72
N LYS A 32 4.99 19.32 -13.08
CA LYS A 32 5.82 19.01 -11.92
C LYS A 32 7.19 18.49 -12.34
N ARG A 33 8.21 18.83 -11.56
CA ARG A 33 9.55 18.29 -11.78
C ARG A 33 9.62 16.81 -11.43
N SER A 34 10.28 16.04 -12.28
CA SER A 34 10.62 14.64 -12.00
C SER A 34 11.66 14.58 -10.88
N THR A 35 11.35 13.88 -9.80
CA THR A 35 12.23 13.70 -8.63
C THR A 35 12.26 12.25 -8.20
N VAL A 36 13.31 11.87 -7.44
CA VAL A 36 13.31 10.54 -6.78
C VAL A 36 12.25 10.53 -5.71
N ARG A 37 11.43 9.48 -5.70
CA ARG A 37 10.34 9.26 -4.77
C ARG A 37 10.48 7.91 -4.10
N GLU A 38 10.17 7.86 -2.84
CA GLU A 38 10.10 6.62 -2.05
C GLU A 38 8.87 6.65 -1.17
N ALA A 39 8.18 5.52 -1.09
CA ALA A 39 7.14 5.28 -0.10
C ALA A 39 7.36 3.93 0.56
N VAL A 40 7.08 3.89 1.85
CA VAL A 40 7.07 2.69 2.68
C VAL A 40 5.67 2.51 3.25
N ALA A 41 5.07 1.36 3.01
CA ALA A 41 3.82 0.96 3.62
C ALA A 41 4.02 -0.27 4.51
N GLY A 42 3.14 -0.46 5.47
CA GLY A 42 3.12 -1.63 6.35
C GLY A 42 1.72 -2.21 6.46
N GLY A 43 1.65 -3.44 6.96
CA GLY A 43 0.42 -4.16 7.27
C GLY A 43 0.73 -5.40 8.11
N THR A 44 -0.30 -5.94 8.77
CA THR A 44 -0.16 -7.09 9.67
C THR A 44 -1.20 -8.14 9.31
N VAL A 45 -0.78 -9.40 9.19
CA VAL A 45 -1.67 -10.56 9.08
C VAL A 45 -1.66 -11.30 10.41
N HIS A 46 -2.84 -11.47 11.01
CA HIS A 46 -3.04 -12.16 12.29
C HIS A 46 -3.46 -13.60 12.05
N LEU A 47 -2.75 -14.50 12.68
CA LEU A 47 -2.93 -15.94 12.53
C LEU A 47 -3.14 -16.60 13.91
N ASN A 48 -3.77 -17.76 13.92
CA ASN A 48 -3.70 -18.62 15.10
C ASN A 48 -2.32 -19.32 15.18
N ALA A 49 -1.99 -19.89 16.32
CA ALA A 49 -0.68 -20.53 16.56
C ALA A 49 -0.42 -21.73 15.64
N GLU A 50 -1.46 -22.46 15.26
CA GLU A 50 -1.37 -23.61 14.36
C GLU A 50 -0.99 -23.18 12.95
N THR A 51 -1.75 -22.27 12.33
CA THR A 51 -1.50 -21.75 10.99
C THR A 51 -0.15 -21.06 10.90
N PHE A 52 0.19 -20.24 11.91
CA PHE A 52 1.49 -19.59 12.00
C PHE A 52 2.65 -20.61 12.03
N GLY A 53 2.52 -21.67 12.84
CA GLY A 53 3.50 -22.75 12.90
C GLY A 53 3.68 -23.49 11.57
N ILE A 54 2.59 -23.79 10.87
CA ILE A 54 2.60 -24.45 9.56
C ILE A 54 3.32 -23.57 8.51
N ILE A 55 3.05 -22.28 8.48
CA ILE A 55 3.75 -21.34 7.58
C ILE A 55 5.25 -21.33 7.87
N LYS A 56 5.64 -21.23 9.14
CA LYS A 56 7.06 -21.20 9.53
C LYS A 56 7.83 -22.47 9.14
N ARG A 57 7.18 -23.61 9.20
CA ARG A 57 7.80 -24.90 8.81
C ARG A 57 7.77 -25.15 7.30
N GLY A 58 7.09 -24.27 6.51
CA GLY A 58 6.93 -24.46 5.08
C GLY A 58 6.04 -25.66 4.70
N GLU A 59 5.08 -26.00 5.56
CA GLU A 59 4.23 -27.21 5.41
C GLU A 59 2.84 -26.88 4.83
N VAL A 60 2.65 -25.68 4.29
CA VAL A 60 1.40 -25.33 3.61
C VAL A 60 1.31 -26.09 2.29
N GLU A 61 0.21 -26.80 2.06
CA GLU A 61 0.00 -27.63 0.87
C GLU A 61 0.18 -26.88 -0.45
N LYS A 62 -0.21 -25.60 -0.48
CA LYS A 62 -0.07 -24.70 -1.64
C LYS A 62 1.36 -24.20 -1.89
N GLY A 63 2.35 -24.59 -1.06
CA GLY A 63 3.75 -24.20 -1.21
C GLY A 63 4.20 -23.08 -0.28
N ASP A 64 5.32 -22.43 -0.63
CA ASP A 64 5.93 -21.37 0.17
C ASP A 64 5.09 -20.09 0.16
N VAL A 65 4.31 -19.91 1.23
CA VAL A 65 3.37 -18.79 1.40
C VAL A 65 4.08 -17.43 1.33
N LEU A 66 5.24 -17.32 2.00
CA LEU A 66 5.92 -16.03 2.09
C LEU A 66 6.57 -15.65 0.77
N ALA A 67 7.18 -16.62 0.07
CA ALA A 67 7.76 -16.37 -1.27
C ALA A 67 6.67 -15.97 -2.28
N VAL A 68 5.54 -16.67 -2.30
CA VAL A 68 4.41 -16.34 -3.20
C VAL A 68 3.82 -14.97 -2.87
N ALA A 69 3.63 -14.65 -1.58
CA ALA A 69 3.14 -13.35 -1.14
C ALA A 69 4.08 -12.21 -1.54
N GLN A 70 5.39 -12.40 -1.43
CA GLN A 70 6.38 -11.43 -1.87
C GLN A 70 6.25 -11.12 -3.36
N VAL A 71 6.20 -12.16 -4.20
CA VAL A 71 6.04 -11.99 -5.65
C VAL A 71 4.71 -11.33 -5.99
N ALA A 72 3.61 -11.73 -5.34
CA ALA A 72 2.30 -11.13 -5.53
C ALA A 72 2.30 -9.63 -5.22
N GLY A 73 2.91 -9.22 -4.11
CA GLY A 73 3.04 -7.81 -3.76
C GLY A 73 3.86 -7.01 -4.78
N ILE A 74 4.97 -7.55 -5.28
CA ILE A 74 5.77 -6.91 -6.33
C ILE A 74 4.94 -6.74 -7.62
N MET A 75 4.19 -7.76 -8.01
CA MET A 75 3.34 -7.70 -9.20
C MET A 75 2.19 -6.71 -9.04
N ALA A 76 1.60 -6.63 -7.85
CA ALA A 76 0.52 -5.70 -7.55
C ALA A 76 0.99 -4.24 -7.57
N ALA A 77 2.17 -3.93 -7.03
CA ALA A 77 2.77 -2.61 -7.14
C ALA A 77 2.86 -2.13 -8.59
N LYS A 78 3.28 -3.02 -9.52
CA LYS A 78 3.41 -2.71 -10.95
C LYS A 78 2.08 -2.50 -11.67
N ARG A 79 0.95 -2.90 -11.07
CA ARG A 79 -0.40 -2.83 -11.63
C ARG A 79 -1.34 -1.94 -10.85
N THR A 80 -0.82 -1.10 -9.97
CA THR A 80 -1.64 -0.23 -9.11
C THR A 80 -2.63 0.62 -9.89
N PHE A 81 -2.22 1.20 -11.01
CA PHE A 81 -3.09 2.05 -11.85
C PHE A 81 -4.25 1.27 -12.50
N GLU A 82 -4.15 -0.05 -12.64
CA GLU A 82 -5.25 -0.92 -13.11
C GLU A 82 -6.30 -1.17 -12.01
N ILE A 83 -5.92 -1.00 -10.73
CA ILE A 83 -6.76 -1.26 -9.55
C ILE A 83 -7.35 0.04 -9.01
N VAL A 84 -6.56 1.11 -8.98
CA VAL A 84 -6.94 2.42 -8.42
C VAL A 84 -7.11 3.42 -9.55
N PRO A 85 -8.36 3.76 -9.94
CA PRO A 85 -8.65 4.45 -11.22
C PRO A 85 -7.97 5.80 -11.39
N MET A 86 -7.70 6.53 -10.30
CA MET A 86 -7.11 7.88 -10.34
C MET A 86 -5.59 7.88 -10.20
N CYS A 87 -4.94 6.71 -10.13
CA CYS A 87 -3.49 6.60 -10.11
C CYS A 87 -2.89 6.75 -11.50
N HIS A 88 -1.76 7.42 -11.57
CA HIS A 88 -0.96 7.49 -12.78
C HIS A 88 -0.21 6.18 -13.03
N PRO A 89 0.00 5.76 -14.27
CA PRO A 89 0.94 4.68 -14.58
C PRO A 89 2.36 5.17 -14.30
N ILE A 90 2.98 4.65 -13.24
CA ILE A 90 4.31 5.10 -12.79
C ILE A 90 5.38 4.10 -13.21
N ALA A 91 6.47 4.60 -13.79
CA ALA A 91 7.67 3.81 -14.04
C ALA A 91 8.41 3.52 -12.71
N ILE A 92 8.04 2.41 -12.05
CA ILE A 92 8.67 1.98 -10.81
C ILE A 92 10.12 1.57 -11.09
N THR A 93 11.06 2.03 -10.25
CA THR A 93 12.48 1.69 -10.34
C THR A 93 12.92 0.63 -9.34
N GLY A 94 12.13 0.40 -8.28
CA GLY A 94 12.41 -0.62 -7.28
C GLY A 94 11.20 -0.93 -6.42
N VAL A 95 11.03 -2.22 -6.09
CA VAL A 95 10.08 -2.72 -5.09
C VAL A 95 10.81 -3.69 -4.21
N ASP A 96 10.75 -3.48 -2.91
CA ASP A 96 11.28 -4.37 -1.90
C ASP A 96 10.19 -4.71 -0.89
N ILE A 97 9.97 -6.00 -0.62
CA ILE A 97 8.95 -6.48 0.31
C ILE A 97 9.59 -7.39 1.33
N SER A 98 9.39 -7.06 2.59
CA SER A 98 9.78 -7.85 3.75
C SER A 98 8.54 -8.44 4.41
N LEU A 99 8.60 -9.73 4.71
CA LEU A 99 7.57 -10.49 5.42
C LEU A 99 8.22 -11.08 6.66
N MET A 100 7.90 -10.54 7.83
CA MET A 100 8.56 -10.87 9.09
C MET A 100 7.60 -11.58 10.04
N PRO A 101 7.80 -12.88 10.32
CA PRO A 101 7.05 -13.58 11.34
C PRO A 101 7.36 -13.04 12.75
N ASP A 102 6.30 -12.81 13.55
CA ASP A 102 6.40 -12.48 14.99
C ASP A 102 5.86 -13.63 15.82
N ASP A 103 6.77 -14.37 16.45
CA ASP A 103 6.46 -15.54 17.27
C ASP A 103 5.63 -15.22 18.52
N LYS A 104 5.72 -14.00 19.04
CA LYS A 104 5.01 -13.61 20.25
C LYS A 104 3.52 -13.33 19.98
N ARG A 105 3.22 -12.84 18.78
CA ARG A 105 1.88 -12.41 18.41
C ARG A 105 1.20 -13.34 17.41
N ASN A 106 1.93 -14.31 16.88
CA ASN A 106 1.51 -15.14 15.74
C ASN A 106 1.06 -14.27 14.55
N THR A 107 1.85 -13.26 14.21
CA THR A 107 1.58 -12.37 13.09
C THR A 107 2.65 -12.43 12.03
N ILE A 108 2.28 -12.08 10.79
CA ILE A 108 3.24 -11.76 9.74
C ILE A 108 3.18 -10.24 9.52
N GLU A 109 4.27 -9.56 9.86
CA GLU A 109 4.44 -8.14 9.59
C GLU A 109 4.93 -7.95 8.15
N ILE A 110 4.19 -7.19 7.38
CA ILE A 110 4.49 -6.90 5.97
C ILE A 110 4.98 -5.47 5.87
N LYS A 111 6.09 -5.27 5.18
CA LYS A 111 6.61 -3.94 4.85
C LYS A 111 6.99 -3.90 3.37
N ALA A 112 6.43 -2.96 2.63
CA ALA A 112 6.77 -2.71 1.24
C ALA A 112 7.43 -1.35 1.07
N THR A 113 8.57 -1.31 0.39
CA THR A 113 9.28 -0.09 -0.01
C THR A 113 9.24 0.02 -1.53
N VAL A 114 8.65 1.08 -2.06
CA VAL A 114 8.56 1.32 -3.50
C VAL A 114 9.30 2.60 -3.85
N ARG A 115 10.02 2.59 -4.97
CA ARG A 115 10.80 3.73 -5.48
C ARG A 115 10.49 4.00 -6.93
N CYS A 116 10.48 5.28 -7.29
CA CYS A 116 10.46 5.72 -8.67
C CYS A 116 11.26 7.02 -8.85
N LYS A 117 11.44 7.40 -10.11
CA LYS A 117 11.80 8.78 -10.50
C LYS A 117 10.66 9.31 -11.36
N GLY A 118 9.91 10.29 -10.81
CA GLY A 118 8.70 10.78 -11.48
C GLY A 118 8.09 12.01 -10.82
N GLU A 119 6.97 12.44 -11.36
CA GLU A 119 6.24 13.67 -11.04
C GLU A 119 5.29 13.49 -9.85
N THR A 120 4.94 12.24 -9.53
CA THR A 120 4.02 11.89 -8.43
C THR A 120 4.62 10.86 -7.47
N GLY A 121 4.02 10.68 -6.30
CA GLY A 121 4.47 9.73 -5.27
C GLY A 121 4.06 8.30 -5.59
N VAL A 122 4.61 7.34 -4.83
CA VAL A 122 4.41 5.89 -4.98
C VAL A 122 3.74 5.27 -3.75
N GLU A 123 2.98 6.08 -3.02
CA GLU A 123 2.28 5.63 -1.81
C GLU A 123 1.25 4.55 -2.13
N MET A 124 0.52 4.71 -3.23
CA MET A 124 -0.50 3.74 -3.63
C MET A 124 0.12 2.42 -4.09
N GLU A 125 1.25 2.47 -4.77
CA GLU A 125 2.02 1.28 -5.15
C GLU A 125 2.49 0.49 -3.93
N ALA A 126 2.96 1.20 -2.89
CA ALA A 126 3.39 0.56 -1.64
C ALA A 126 2.21 -0.05 -0.87
N LEU A 127 1.07 0.66 -0.78
CA LEU A 127 -0.15 0.15 -0.15
C LEU A 127 -0.73 -1.06 -0.89
N THR A 128 -0.77 -1.00 -2.22
CA THR A 128 -1.26 -2.10 -3.06
C THR A 128 -0.37 -3.34 -2.91
N ALA A 129 0.96 -3.15 -2.83
CA ALA A 129 1.91 -4.24 -2.59
C ALA A 129 1.63 -4.95 -1.26
N VAL A 130 1.49 -4.20 -0.16
CA VAL A 130 1.17 -4.74 1.18
C VAL A 130 -0.16 -5.48 1.16
N SER A 131 -1.18 -4.88 0.56
CA SER A 131 -2.52 -5.47 0.50
C SER A 131 -2.53 -6.78 -0.28
N ALA A 132 -1.88 -6.83 -1.43
CA ALA A 132 -1.81 -8.04 -2.25
C ALA A 132 -1.00 -9.16 -1.57
N ALA A 133 0.10 -8.82 -0.90
CA ALA A 133 0.86 -9.79 -0.11
C ALA A 133 0.01 -10.38 1.02
N ALA A 134 -0.72 -9.55 1.76
CA ALA A 134 -1.61 -9.99 2.84
C ALA A 134 -2.76 -10.87 2.32
N LEU A 135 -3.41 -10.49 1.23
CA LEU A 135 -4.46 -11.28 0.59
C LEU A 135 -3.93 -12.63 0.08
N THR A 136 -2.70 -12.68 -0.38
CA THR A 136 -2.06 -13.93 -0.83
C THR A 136 -1.82 -14.86 0.35
N ILE A 137 -1.35 -14.36 1.49
CA ILE A 137 -1.24 -15.17 2.71
C ILE A 137 -2.62 -15.73 3.11
N TYR A 138 -3.65 -14.87 3.10
CA TYR A 138 -5.02 -15.30 3.38
C TYR A 138 -5.48 -16.43 2.44
N ASP A 139 -5.36 -16.24 1.12
CA ASP A 139 -5.81 -17.23 0.13
C ASP A 139 -5.09 -18.57 0.27
N MET A 140 -3.79 -18.53 0.52
CA MET A 140 -3.00 -19.76 0.67
C MET A 140 -3.31 -20.52 1.97
N CYS A 141 -3.77 -19.83 3.02
CA CYS A 141 -3.99 -20.43 4.34
C CYS A 141 -5.47 -20.59 4.72
N LYS A 142 -6.42 -20.06 3.94
CA LYS A 142 -7.88 -20.08 4.28
C LYS A 142 -8.48 -21.47 4.46
N SER A 143 -7.87 -22.50 3.90
CA SER A 143 -8.28 -23.91 4.13
C SER A 143 -7.90 -24.43 5.51
N ILE A 144 -6.95 -23.76 6.20
CA ILE A 144 -6.48 -24.11 7.54
C ILE A 144 -7.15 -23.20 8.58
N GLN A 145 -7.31 -21.91 8.25
CA GLN A 145 -7.90 -20.92 9.13
C GLN A 145 -8.72 -19.91 8.32
N GLU A 146 -10.04 -19.83 8.57
CA GLU A 146 -10.95 -18.94 7.85
C GLU A 146 -10.99 -17.51 8.40
N ASP A 147 -10.74 -17.33 9.70
CA ASP A 147 -10.86 -16.08 10.44
C ASP A 147 -9.56 -15.25 10.47
N ILE A 148 -8.66 -15.46 9.49
CA ILE A 148 -7.44 -14.67 9.34
C ILE A 148 -7.80 -13.20 9.19
N ALA A 149 -7.25 -12.34 10.05
CA ALA A 149 -7.47 -10.91 9.99
C ALA A 149 -6.27 -10.16 9.39
N ILE A 150 -6.58 -9.15 8.57
CA ILE A 150 -5.58 -8.23 8.00
C ILE A 150 -5.81 -6.86 8.63
N SER A 151 -4.77 -6.24 9.16
CA SER A 151 -4.86 -4.94 9.83
C SER A 151 -3.69 -4.02 9.55
N ASN A 152 -3.78 -2.79 10.04
CA ASN A 152 -2.70 -1.79 10.03
C ASN A 152 -2.12 -1.47 8.64
N VAL A 153 -2.89 -1.66 7.57
CA VAL A 153 -2.45 -1.29 6.22
C VAL A 153 -2.41 0.23 6.12
N ARG A 154 -1.19 0.79 6.11
CA ARG A 154 -0.96 2.25 6.11
C ARG A 154 0.39 2.62 5.52
N VAL A 155 0.50 3.88 5.08
CA VAL A 155 1.79 4.48 4.76
C VAL A 155 2.55 4.74 6.07
N LEU A 156 3.78 4.23 6.14
CA LEU A 156 4.69 4.45 7.27
C LEU A 156 5.63 5.63 7.03
N ARG A 157 6.12 5.76 5.79
CA ARG A 157 7.04 6.82 5.40
C ARG A 157 6.85 7.15 3.91
N LYS A 158 7.02 8.41 3.57
CA LYS A 158 7.21 8.84 2.18
C LYS A 158 8.24 9.96 2.11
N ALA A 159 8.97 10.03 1.00
CA ALA A 159 9.97 11.06 0.74
C ALA A 159 10.00 11.44 -0.73
N GLY A 160 10.40 12.67 -1.01
CA GLY A 160 10.57 13.23 -2.35
C GLY A 160 9.46 14.18 -2.76
N GLY A 161 9.72 14.98 -3.79
CA GLY A 161 8.83 16.03 -4.25
C GLY A 161 8.72 17.22 -3.30
N ASN A 162 7.68 18.05 -3.51
CA ASN A 162 7.49 19.30 -2.78
C ASN A 162 6.95 19.08 -1.35
N SER A 163 6.44 17.89 -1.03
CA SER A 163 5.78 17.59 0.27
C SER A 163 6.76 17.24 1.39
N GLY A 164 8.06 17.19 1.09
CA GLY A 164 9.08 16.80 2.07
C GLY A 164 9.02 15.34 2.49
N VAL A 165 9.41 15.06 3.74
CA VAL A 165 9.39 13.73 4.33
C VAL A 165 8.21 13.64 5.30
N TYR A 166 7.40 12.61 5.14
CA TYR A 166 6.40 12.18 6.11
C TYR A 166 6.84 10.85 6.73
N GLU A 167 6.73 10.74 8.03
CA GLU A 167 7.01 9.51 8.78
C GLU A 167 6.03 9.40 9.95
N VAL A 168 5.46 8.21 10.13
CA VAL A 168 4.59 7.92 11.27
C VAL A 168 5.43 7.94 12.54
N ARG A 169 5.02 8.72 13.53
CA ARG A 169 5.61 8.67 14.87
C ARG A 169 5.05 7.44 15.59
N GLU A 170 5.93 6.59 16.10
CA GLU A 170 5.59 5.49 16.99
C GLU A 170 5.11 6.00 18.36
#